data_2aaeb7d99654c1564b2df418cf825aa6
#
_entry.id   2aaeb7d99654c1564b2df418cf825aa6
#
_cell.length_a   1.000
_cell.length_b   1.000
_cell.length_c   1.000
_cell.angle_alpha   90.00
_cell.angle_beta   90.00
_cell.angle_gamma   90.00
#
_symmetry.space_group_name_H-M   'P 1'
#
loop_
_entity.id
_entity.type
_entity.pdbx_description
1 polymer ?
#
loop_
_entity_poly.entity_id
_entity_poly.type
_entity_poly.pdbx_seq_one_letter_code
_entity_poly.pdbx_strand_id
1 'polypeptide(L)'
;ASIRMTEDALNSYIAEVRTLRAWAYYNIFEIWGGALPLNISSGAEIPGSADTDFDKGCKIIYDFISQELDESVTDLMKEDGSGKTRNRMNQAANRMIKMRLLLNSEVFIKQNSYNECATLCQNILNGDYGTYSITDDYRDIYSINNVECPEVVMALAMEVGQVNTGWM
;
A
#
# COMPACT_ATOMS: atom_id res chain seq x y z
N ALA A 1 29.96 16.75 -11.12
CA ALA A 1 28.85 17.43 -10.45
C ALA A 1 27.98 16.33 -9.78
N SER A 2 27.87 16.34 -8.46
CA SER A 2 26.91 15.44 -7.79
C SER A 2 25.52 15.97 -8.08
N ILE A 3 24.69 15.17 -8.75
CA ILE A 3 23.27 15.47 -8.91
C ILE A 3 22.64 15.30 -7.51
N ARG A 4 22.33 16.42 -6.86
CA ARG A 4 21.59 16.38 -5.60
C ARG A 4 20.12 16.25 -5.94
N MET A 5 19.49 15.22 -5.37
CA MET A 5 18.04 15.07 -5.39
C MET A 5 17.38 16.26 -4.67
N THR A 6 16.26 16.74 -5.17
CA THR A 6 15.45 17.74 -4.46
C THR A 6 14.84 17.13 -3.20
N GLU A 7 14.52 17.93 -2.21
CA GLU A 7 13.89 17.49 -0.98
C GLU A 7 12.55 16.81 -1.26
N ASP A 8 11.71 17.39 -2.14
CA ASP A 8 10.43 16.80 -2.54
C ASP A 8 10.60 15.43 -3.19
N ALA A 9 11.59 15.26 -4.07
CA ALA A 9 11.87 13.96 -4.68
C ALA A 9 12.33 12.94 -3.62
N LEU A 10 13.14 13.34 -2.66
CA LEU A 10 13.58 12.49 -1.56
C LEU A 10 12.38 12.05 -0.70
N ASN A 11 11.51 13.01 -0.32
CA ASN A 11 10.32 12.72 0.47
C ASN A 11 9.38 11.77 -0.27
N SER A 12 9.19 11.95 -1.58
CA SER A 12 8.39 11.03 -2.40
C SER A 12 8.96 9.61 -2.39
N TYR A 13 10.27 9.42 -2.55
CA TYR A 13 10.88 8.08 -2.47
C TYR A 13 10.78 7.48 -1.07
N ILE A 14 10.95 8.27 -0.02
CA ILE A 14 10.77 7.80 1.37
C ILE A 14 9.32 7.33 1.56
N ALA A 15 8.34 8.08 1.07
CA ALA A 15 6.93 7.73 1.15
C ALA A 15 6.61 6.42 0.41
N GLU A 16 7.20 6.20 -0.76
CA GLU A 16 7.05 4.94 -1.48
C GLU A 16 7.62 3.75 -0.71
N VAL A 17 8.82 3.90 -0.14
CA VAL A 17 9.45 2.83 0.66
C VAL A 17 8.65 2.54 1.92
N ARG A 18 8.12 3.57 2.59
CA ARG A 18 7.23 3.41 3.74
C ARG A 18 5.95 2.66 3.36
N THR A 19 5.32 3.02 2.24
CA THR A 19 4.13 2.34 1.73
C THR A 19 4.42 0.89 1.36
N LEU A 20 5.56 0.60 0.72
CA LEU A 20 6.02 -0.77 0.44
C LEU A 20 6.24 -1.57 1.72
N ARG A 21 6.84 -0.96 2.74
CA ARG A 21 7.02 -1.57 4.06
C ARG A 21 5.67 -1.92 4.69
N ALA A 22 4.74 -0.97 4.69
CA ALA A 22 3.39 -1.19 5.21
C ALA A 22 2.67 -2.31 4.46
N TRP A 23 2.80 -2.36 3.13
CA TRP A 23 2.23 -3.44 2.31
C TRP A 23 2.85 -4.81 2.61
N ALA A 24 4.17 -4.88 2.77
CA ALA A 24 4.85 -6.12 3.15
C ALA A 24 4.38 -6.60 4.53
N TYR A 25 4.33 -5.69 5.51
CA TYR A 25 3.81 -6.02 6.85
C TYR A 25 2.34 -6.44 6.81
N TYR A 26 1.51 -5.78 6.01
CA TYR A 26 0.10 -6.16 5.84
C TYR A 26 -0.04 -7.61 5.34
N ASN A 27 0.70 -8.01 4.30
CA ASN A 27 0.63 -9.37 3.76
C ASN A 27 1.11 -10.42 4.79
N ILE A 28 2.17 -10.13 5.53
CA ILE A 28 2.66 -11.04 6.57
C ILE A 28 1.67 -11.09 7.74
N PHE A 29 1.13 -9.94 8.13
CA PHE A 29 0.15 -9.83 9.21
C PHE A 29 -1.14 -10.61 8.92
N GLU A 30 -1.61 -10.58 7.67
CA GLU A 30 -2.79 -11.33 7.22
C GLU A 30 -2.62 -12.85 7.41
N ILE A 31 -1.38 -13.36 7.34
CA ILE A 31 -1.08 -14.78 7.46
C ILE A 31 -0.75 -15.19 8.91
N TRP A 32 0.05 -14.41 9.61
CA TRP A 32 0.61 -14.76 10.93
C TRP A 32 0.07 -13.95 12.10
N GLY A 33 -0.69 -12.88 11.85
CA GLY A 33 -1.27 -12.05 12.90
C GLY A 33 -0.23 -11.37 13.78
N GLY A 34 -0.48 -11.37 15.09
CA GLY A 34 0.27 -10.59 16.08
C GLY A 34 1.67 -11.08 16.45
N ALA A 35 2.15 -12.16 15.85
CA ALA A 35 3.45 -12.76 16.22
C ALA A 35 4.62 -12.28 15.34
N LEU A 36 4.59 -11.03 14.88
CA LEU A 36 5.59 -10.47 14.00
C LEU A 36 6.52 -9.49 14.71
N PRO A 37 7.85 -9.61 14.57
CA PRO A 37 8.76 -8.56 14.99
C PRO A 37 8.63 -7.34 14.07
N LEU A 38 8.60 -6.14 14.64
CA LEU A 38 8.64 -4.89 13.89
C LEU A 38 10.08 -4.37 13.83
N ASN A 39 10.59 -4.26 12.61
CA ASN A 39 11.84 -3.57 12.33
C ASN A 39 11.53 -2.14 11.88
N ILE A 40 11.98 -1.17 12.65
CA ILE A 40 11.88 0.24 12.30
C ILE A 40 13.18 0.72 11.66
N SER A 41 13.14 1.87 11.01
CA SER A 41 14.25 2.45 10.23
C SER A 41 15.54 2.66 11.02
N SER A 42 15.50 2.67 12.33
CA SER A 42 16.67 2.71 13.22
C SER A 42 17.38 1.36 13.39
N GLY A 43 16.85 0.28 12.80
CA GLY A 43 17.33 -1.07 12.99
C GLY A 43 16.96 -1.71 14.34
N ALA A 44 16.19 -1.00 15.17
CA ALA A 44 15.69 -1.54 16.43
C ALA A 44 14.47 -2.42 16.20
N GLU A 45 14.50 -3.64 16.73
CA GLU A 45 13.30 -4.45 16.84
C GLU A 45 12.41 -3.91 17.96
N ILE A 46 11.11 -3.77 17.67
CA ILE A 46 10.12 -3.49 18.70
C ILE A 46 9.64 -4.84 19.24
N PRO A 47 10.04 -5.23 20.46
CA PRO A 47 9.76 -6.58 20.97
C PRO A 47 8.28 -6.82 21.32
N GLY A 48 7.43 -5.83 21.15
CA GLY A 48 6.01 -5.92 21.52
C GLY A 48 5.21 -6.98 20.77
N SER A 49 5.67 -7.38 19.58
CA SER A 49 5.01 -8.43 18.80
C SER A 49 5.36 -9.85 19.24
N ALA A 50 6.47 -10.02 19.97
CA ALA A 50 6.86 -11.28 20.59
C ALA A 50 6.22 -11.48 21.98
N ASP A 51 5.36 -10.55 22.40
CA ASP A 51 4.62 -10.68 23.64
C ASP A 51 3.63 -11.86 23.54
N THR A 52 3.47 -12.58 24.62
CA THR A 52 2.58 -13.76 24.73
C THR A 52 1.11 -13.42 24.53
N ASP A 53 0.75 -12.14 24.51
CA ASP A 53 -0.59 -11.64 24.19
C ASP A 53 -0.71 -11.38 22.68
N PHE A 54 -1.29 -12.35 21.97
CA PHE A 54 -1.51 -12.30 20.53
C PHE A 54 -2.35 -11.10 20.09
N ASP A 55 -3.41 -10.76 20.83
CA ASP A 55 -4.31 -9.65 20.48
C ASP A 55 -3.58 -8.30 20.62
N LYS A 56 -2.73 -8.17 21.63
CA LYS A 56 -1.87 -6.99 21.79
C LYS A 56 -0.86 -6.87 20.66
N GLY A 57 -0.24 -7.98 20.26
CA GLY A 57 0.64 -8.03 19.10
C GLY A 57 -0.08 -7.61 17.82
N CYS A 58 -1.30 -8.10 17.58
CA CYS A 58 -2.14 -7.69 16.45
C CYS A 58 -2.39 -6.18 16.45
N LYS A 59 -2.72 -5.60 17.60
CA LYS A 59 -2.95 -4.16 17.74
C LYS A 59 -1.71 -3.33 17.40
N ILE A 60 -0.53 -3.73 17.90
CA ILE A 60 0.74 -3.04 17.63
C ILE A 60 1.04 -3.04 16.13
N ILE A 61 0.91 -4.19 15.47
CA ILE A 61 1.20 -4.31 14.03
C ILE A 61 0.18 -3.54 13.20
N TYR A 62 -1.10 -3.63 13.54
CA TYR A 62 -2.17 -2.87 12.90
C TYR A 62 -1.90 -1.37 12.97
N ASP A 63 -1.58 -0.85 14.16
CA ASP A 63 -1.30 0.57 14.38
C ASP A 63 -0.07 1.02 13.59
N PHE A 64 0.99 0.20 13.57
CA PHE A 64 2.19 0.48 12.78
C PHE A 64 1.88 0.59 11.28
N ILE A 65 1.16 -0.40 10.70
CA ILE A 65 0.78 -0.37 9.28
C ILE A 65 -0.08 0.86 8.99
N SER A 66 -1.06 1.13 9.86
CA SER A 66 -1.96 2.27 9.75
C SER A 66 -1.20 3.59 9.73
N GLN A 67 -0.28 3.78 10.68
CA GLN A 67 0.55 4.97 10.79
C GLN A 67 1.47 5.17 9.58
N GLU A 68 2.15 4.12 9.12
CA GLU A 68 3.00 4.18 7.93
C GLU A 68 2.24 4.67 6.70
N LEU A 69 1.01 4.17 6.50
CA LEU A 69 0.17 4.56 5.39
C LEU A 69 -0.35 6.01 5.52
N ASP A 70 -0.71 6.44 6.71
CA ASP A 70 -1.26 7.79 6.92
C ASP A 70 -0.20 8.87 6.81
N GLU A 71 0.99 8.64 7.34
CA GLU A 71 2.08 9.61 7.30
C GLU A 71 2.78 9.70 5.93
N SER A 72 2.65 8.67 5.08
CA SER A 72 3.32 8.67 3.78
C SER A 72 2.46 9.18 2.63
N VAL A 73 1.13 9.13 2.72
CA VAL A 73 0.24 9.35 1.57
C VAL A 73 0.41 10.70 0.88
N THR A 74 0.66 11.76 1.64
CA THR A 74 0.75 13.15 1.10
C THR A 74 1.95 13.37 0.20
N ASP A 75 3.04 12.64 0.44
CA ASP A 75 4.29 12.76 -0.31
C ASP A 75 4.35 11.81 -1.50
N LEU A 76 3.35 10.91 -1.64
CA LEU A 76 3.23 10.03 -2.78
C LEU A 76 2.70 10.76 -4.01
N MET A 77 3.11 10.27 -5.17
CA MET A 77 2.58 10.76 -6.44
C MET A 77 1.09 10.45 -6.56
N LYS A 78 0.35 11.38 -7.15
CA LYS A 78 -1.06 11.22 -7.50
C LYS A 78 -1.18 10.90 -8.99
N GLU A 79 -1.96 9.89 -9.36
CA GLU A 79 -2.20 9.54 -10.76
C GLU A 79 -3.08 10.60 -11.43
N ASP A 80 -2.61 11.13 -12.55
CA ASP A 80 -3.29 12.16 -13.35
C ASP A 80 -4.07 11.60 -14.56
N GLY A 81 -4.17 10.27 -14.65
CA GLY A 81 -4.76 9.56 -15.77
C GLY A 81 -3.78 9.18 -16.89
N SER A 82 -2.51 9.63 -16.80
CA SER A 82 -1.50 9.33 -17.81
C SER A 82 -0.90 7.93 -17.71
N GLY A 83 -1.12 7.23 -16.60
CA GLY A 83 -0.56 5.91 -16.33
C GLY A 83 0.88 5.92 -15.81
N LYS A 84 1.52 7.07 -15.67
CA LYS A 84 2.95 7.17 -15.29
C LYS A 84 3.26 6.69 -13.88
N THR A 85 2.27 6.71 -12.98
CA THR A 85 2.46 6.30 -11.60
C THR A 85 2.08 4.85 -11.33
N ARG A 86 1.56 4.12 -12.32
CA ARG A 86 1.02 2.76 -12.16
C ARG A 86 2.08 1.72 -11.76
N ASN A 87 3.35 1.95 -12.07
CA ASN A 87 4.45 1.07 -11.69
C ASN A 87 5.13 1.49 -10.38
N ARG A 88 4.50 2.39 -9.62
CA ARG A 88 5.03 2.94 -8.38
C ARG A 88 3.97 2.91 -7.30
N MET A 89 4.39 2.96 -6.03
CA MET A 89 3.46 3.19 -4.94
C MET A 89 2.96 4.62 -5.03
N ASN A 90 1.71 4.79 -5.46
CA ASN A 90 1.00 6.06 -5.57
C ASN A 90 -0.02 6.22 -4.45
N GLN A 91 -0.66 7.39 -4.37
CA GLN A 91 -1.63 7.69 -3.32
C GLN A 91 -2.80 6.69 -3.29
N ALA A 92 -3.33 6.32 -4.44
CA ALA A 92 -4.46 5.37 -4.51
C ALA A 92 -4.04 3.97 -4.05
N ALA A 93 -2.86 3.48 -4.44
CA ALA A 93 -2.33 2.19 -3.98
C ALA A 93 -2.17 2.16 -2.46
N ASN A 94 -1.61 3.22 -1.88
CA ASN A 94 -1.51 3.40 -0.43
C ASN A 94 -2.90 3.34 0.24
N ARG A 95 -3.86 4.09 -0.27
CA ARG A 95 -5.23 4.11 0.29
C ARG A 95 -5.98 2.79 0.11
N MET A 96 -5.74 2.05 -0.96
CA MET A 96 -6.32 0.71 -1.14
C MET A 96 -5.76 -0.30 -0.13
N ILE A 97 -4.48 -0.22 0.23
CA ILE A 97 -3.91 -1.03 1.32
C ILE A 97 -4.59 -0.65 2.65
N LYS A 98 -4.74 0.65 2.93
CA LYS A 98 -5.44 1.14 4.13
C LYS A 98 -6.88 0.65 4.18
N MET A 99 -7.58 0.68 3.07
CA MET A 99 -8.95 0.16 2.94
C MET A 99 -9.07 -1.31 3.35
N ARG A 100 -8.14 -2.15 2.84
CA ARG A 100 -8.10 -3.58 3.22
C ARG A 100 -7.82 -3.77 4.71
N LEU A 101 -6.92 -2.96 5.28
CA LEU A 101 -6.63 -2.98 6.71
C LEU A 101 -7.88 -2.61 7.54
N LEU A 102 -8.59 -1.54 7.15
CA LEU A 102 -9.82 -1.09 7.83
C LEU A 102 -10.95 -2.11 7.71
N LEU A 103 -11.14 -2.70 6.52
CA LEU A 103 -12.18 -3.70 6.27
C LEU A 103 -12.02 -4.93 7.18
N ASN A 104 -10.78 -5.33 7.44
CA ASN A 104 -10.46 -6.48 8.28
C ASN A 104 -10.17 -6.12 9.75
N SER A 105 -10.40 -4.90 10.17
CA SER A 105 -10.07 -4.41 11.52
C SER A 105 -10.76 -5.20 12.62
N GLU A 106 -12.02 -5.63 12.41
CA GLU A 106 -12.75 -6.42 13.38
C GLU A 106 -12.10 -7.80 13.63
N VAL A 107 -11.54 -8.41 12.58
CA VAL A 107 -10.79 -9.67 12.69
C VAL A 107 -9.47 -9.46 13.41
N PHE A 108 -8.73 -8.41 13.04
CA PHE A 108 -7.38 -8.18 13.53
C PHE A 108 -7.34 -7.64 14.97
N ILE A 109 -8.19 -6.65 15.27
CA ILE A 109 -8.12 -5.90 16.53
C ILE A 109 -9.45 -5.83 17.28
N LYS A 110 -10.45 -6.60 16.86
CA LYS A 110 -11.81 -6.65 17.48
C LYS A 110 -12.51 -5.28 17.51
N GLN A 111 -12.16 -4.39 16.57
CA GLN A 111 -12.76 -3.07 16.43
C GLN A 111 -13.30 -2.90 15.01
N ASN A 112 -14.51 -2.36 14.92
CA ASN A 112 -15.17 -2.14 13.63
C ASN A 112 -14.78 -0.77 13.05
N SER A 113 -14.19 -0.77 11.84
CA SER A 113 -13.82 0.44 11.09
C SER A 113 -14.54 0.53 9.73
N TYR A 114 -15.70 -0.09 9.57
CA TYR A 114 -16.41 -0.14 8.29
C TYR A 114 -16.82 1.24 7.77
N ASN A 115 -17.23 2.16 8.67
CA ASN A 115 -17.59 3.53 8.25
C ASN A 115 -16.39 4.30 7.72
N GLU A 116 -15.23 4.16 8.36
CA GLU A 116 -13.98 4.76 7.89
C GLU A 116 -13.55 4.17 6.54
N CYS A 117 -13.66 2.84 6.40
CA CYS A 117 -13.42 2.15 5.15
C CYS A 117 -14.33 2.66 4.03
N ALA A 118 -15.64 2.78 4.28
CA ALA A 118 -16.60 3.27 3.30
C ALA A 118 -16.31 4.72 2.87
N THR A 119 -15.94 5.57 3.83
CA THR A 119 -15.53 6.96 3.55
C THR A 119 -14.29 6.99 2.65
N LEU A 120 -13.30 6.16 2.96
CA LEU A 120 -12.08 6.08 2.16
C LEU A 120 -12.35 5.55 0.74
N CYS A 121 -13.24 4.57 0.59
CA CYS A 121 -13.72 4.11 -0.72
C CYS A 121 -14.33 5.26 -1.52
N GLN A 122 -15.21 6.03 -0.89
CA GLN A 122 -15.87 7.16 -1.57
C GLN A 122 -14.85 8.23 -2.00
N ASN A 123 -13.85 8.51 -1.19
CA ASN A 123 -12.78 9.46 -1.53
C ASN A 123 -11.97 8.98 -2.74
N ILE A 124 -11.68 7.66 -2.84
CA ILE A 124 -11.01 7.10 -4.01
C ILE A 124 -11.88 7.26 -5.27
N LEU A 125 -13.18 6.93 -5.17
CA LEU A 125 -14.13 7.08 -6.28
C LEU A 125 -14.31 8.54 -6.72
N ASN A 126 -14.21 9.49 -5.81
CA ASN A 126 -14.25 10.92 -6.11
C ASN A 126 -12.96 11.45 -6.77
N GLY A 127 -11.90 10.63 -6.86
CA GLY A 127 -10.63 11.03 -7.46
C GLY A 127 -9.70 11.79 -6.51
N ASP A 128 -9.94 11.74 -5.19
CA ASP A 128 -9.10 12.46 -4.21
C ASP A 128 -7.66 11.95 -4.22
N TYR A 129 -7.44 10.70 -4.61
CA TYR A 129 -6.13 10.05 -4.62
C TYR A 129 -5.62 9.69 -6.03
N GLY A 130 -6.32 10.10 -7.07
CA GLY A 130 -5.92 9.87 -8.46
C GLY A 130 -7.09 9.75 -9.42
N THR A 131 -6.81 9.86 -10.70
CA THR A 131 -7.82 9.77 -11.78
C THR A 131 -7.84 8.36 -12.33
N TYR A 132 -8.94 7.66 -12.11
CA TYR A 132 -9.19 6.29 -12.58
C TYR A 132 -10.59 6.22 -13.18
N SER A 133 -10.82 5.26 -14.07
CA SER A 133 -12.14 5.00 -14.62
C SER A 133 -12.30 3.52 -14.93
N ILE A 134 -13.54 3.05 -14.84
CA ILE A 134 -13.88 1.67 -15.22
C ILE A 134 -13.80 1.54 -16.73
N THR A 135 -13.18 0.46 -17.23
CA THR A 135 -13.13 0.17 -18.67
C THR A 135 -14.45 -0.42 -19.14
N ASP A 136 -14.77 -0.24 -20.42
CA ASP A 136 -15.99 -0.82 -21.03
C ASP A 136 -15.86 -2.33 -21.25
N ASP A 137 -14.62 -2.84 -21.38
CA ASP A 137 -14.34 -4.27 -21.58
C ASP A 137 -13.45 -4.84 -20.46
N TYR A 138 -14.02 -5.71 -19.66
CA TYR A 138 -13.30 -6.42 -18.59
C TYR A 138 -12.00 -7.11 -19.05
N ARG A 139 -11.92 -7.50 -20.34
CA ARG A 139 -10.74 -8.14 -20.92
C ARG A 139 -9.52 -7.21 -21.00
N ASP A 140 -9.74 -5.89 -21.01
CA ASP A 140 -8.66 -4.90 -21.11
C ASP A 140 -7.69 -4.99 -19.93
N ILE A 141 -8.18 -5.35 -18.75
CA ILE A 141 -7.35 -5.56 -17.55
C ILE A 141 -6.33 -6.69 -17.74
N TYR A 142 -6.70 -7.71 -18.54
CA TYR A 142 -5.88 -8.91 -18.76
C TYR A 142 -5.21 -8.93 -20.14
N SER A 143 -5.36 -7.87 -20.92
CA SER A 143 -4.75 -7.75 -22.24
C SER A 143 -3.23 -7.56 -22.15
N ILE A 144 -2.52 -7.79 -23.25
CA ILE A 144 -1.08 -7.51 -23.34
C ILE A 144 -0.76 -6.01 -23.16
N ASN A 145 -1.74 -5.16 -23.43
CA ASN A 145 -1.64 -3.70 -23.30
C ASN A 145 -2.31 -3.19 -22.01
N ASN A 146 -2.46 -4.01 -21.00
CA ASN A 146 -3.12 -3.64 -19.74
C ASN A 146 -2.48 -2.46 -19.01
N VAL A 147 -1.26 -2.09 -19.36
CA VAL A 147 -0.60 -0.87 -18.86
C VAL A 147 -1.39 0.40 -19.20
N GLU A 148 -2.17 0.38 -20.27
CA GLU A 148 -3.03 1.50 -20.70
C GLU A 148 -4.42 1.47 -20.04
N CYS A 149 -4.76 0.38 -19.35
CA CYS A 149 -6.07 0.22 -18.73
C CYS A 149 -6.27 1.24 -17.59
N PRO A 150 -7.31 2.09 -17.66
CA PRO A 150 -7.53 3.17 -16.69
C PRO A 150 -7.98 2.67 -15.30
N GLU A 151 -8.34 1.40 -15.15
CA GLU A 151 -8.68 0.79 -13.86
C GLU A 151 -7.46 0.40 -13.05
N VAL A 152 -6.29 0.23 -13.70
CA VAL A 152 -5.08 -0.24 -13.02
C VAL A 152 -4.54 0.85 -12.09
N VAL A 153 -4.62 0.61 -10.80
CA VAL A 153 -4.10 1.50 -9.77
C VAL A 153 -2.60 1.33 -9.57
N MET A 154 -2.16 0.07 -9.50
CA MET A 154 -0.75 -0.31 -9.37
C MET A 154 -0.52 -1.64 -10.06
N ALA A 155 0.56 -1.74 -10.82
CA ALA A 155 1.01 -2.96 -11.45
C ALA A 155 2.48 -3.24 -11.12
N LEU A 156 2.80 -4.50 -10.89
CA LEU A 156 4.19 -4.94 -10.86
C LEU A 156 4.64 -5.14 -12.30
N ALA A 157 5.51 -4.27 -12.78
CA ALA A 157 6.04 -4.38 -14.13
C ALA A 157 6.89 -5.66 -14.26
N MET A 158 6.58 -6.42 -15.30
CA MET A 158 7.30 -7.66 -15.64
C MET A 158 7.92 -7.50 -17.00
N GLU A 159 9.21 -7.77 -17.09
CA GLU A 159 9.93 -7.76 -18.34
C GLU A 159 10.49 -9.16 -18.62
N VAL A 160 10.22 -9.67 -19.81
CA VAL A 160 10.66 -11.02 -20.23
C VAL A 160 12.18 -11.10 -20.15
N GLY A 161 12.68 -12.06 -19.38
CA GLY A 161 14.13 -12.28 -19.19
C GLY A 161 14.80 -11.40 -18.14
N GLN A 162 14.10 -10.41 -17.57
CA GLN A 162 14.64 -9.53 -16.53
C GLN A 162 14.01 -9.82 -15.16
N VAL A 163 12.69 -9.97 -15.12
CA VAL A 163 11.96 -10.25 -13.89
C VAL A 163 11.12 -11.50 -14.10
N ASN A 164 11.44 -12.55 -13.36
CA ASN A 164 10.69 -13.79 -13.38
C ASN A 164 9.88 -13.90 -12.10
N THR A 165 8.55 -13.95 -12.22
CA THR A 165 7.72 -14.38 -11.10
C THR A 165 7.97 -15.87 -10.91
N GLY A 166 8.77 -16.26 -9.97
CA GLY A 166 9.03 -17.66 -9.64
C GLY A 166 7.80 -18.42 -9.08
N TRP A 167 6.61 -17.97 -9.47
CA TRP A 167 5.33 -18.56 -9.12
C TRP A 167 4.62 -19.01 -10.41
N MET A 168 5.09 -20.06 -10.99
CA MET A 168 4.32 -20.95 -11.87
C MET A 168 4.51 -22.38 -11.41
#